data_ed5f386d679e5e34f3d0b3c0ad0ebfb5
#
_entry.id   ed5f386d679e5e34f3d0b3c0ad0ebfb5
#
_cell.length_a   1.000
_cell.length_b   1.000
_cell.length_c   1.000
_cell.angle_alpha   90.00
_cell.angle_beta   90.00
_cell.angle_gamma   90.00
#
_symmetry.space_group_name_H-M   'P 1'
#
loop_
_entity.id
_entity.type
_entity.pdbx_description
1 polymer ?
#
loop_
_entity_poly.entity_id
_entity_poly.type
_entity_poly.pdbx_seq_one_letter_code
_entity_poly.pdbx_strand_id
1 'polypeptide(L)'
;MKVLVKEKIGDSGVALLRDAGLEVELGADWPDGELERRIGEFDGILIRSATKLTPELLERADNLKAVGRAGVGVDNVDIPAATRRGMVVANAPQSNVVTAAEHTMALLLALARNVPQAHASLIGGAWDRSKYSGTELYEKTLGIVGFGRIGQLVAQRARGFGMHVIAFDTFIAEERFRELGVERAVSADAVYAVADFLTIHLPKTPETEGWLNAEAFAKMKDGVRILNVARGPLLVDADLQAALDSGKVGGAALDVFQSEPITEHPLFGYPNVVVTPHLGASTAEATDRAGYQAAEQVVAALTGGTVTSAVNAPAVASEDLEALGPFLPLAGSLGKIAATLSEGTSVDAIEVDVLGRLAERDTRLITVQVLKGALAGHTEEEVNDVNAPTLAEERGISVKSSSSETARDFTDLVRVTVVSGADRSSVVGTVLGNRDRPHLLEAWGSRFNVQLEPFLAIFRYRDQPGMIGRVGTALGEAGVNIVSAAVGRQPGDTDDNGEAVMVVTADSCVSQEVLEAIVASDGFVAGRSVGL
;
A
#
# COMPACT_ATOMS: atom_id res chain seq x y z
N MET A 1 -34.02 3.12 -10.70
CA MET A 1 -33.18 2.48 -9.68
C MET A 1 -33.14 3.38 -8.48
N LYS A 2 -33.12 2.78 -7.28
CA LYS A 2 -33.20 3.51 -6.00
C LYS A 2 -31.86 3.46 -5.27
N VAL A 3 -31.35 4.60 -4.82
CA VAL A 3 -30.06 4.72 -4.14
C VAL A 3 -30.25 5.29 -2.76
N LEU A 4 -29.68 4.63 -1.75
CA LEU A 4 -29.64 5.10 -0.38
C LEU A 4 -28.34 5.89 -0.13
N VAL A 5 -28.44 7.11 0.33
CA VAL A 5 -27.31 7.87 0.91
C VAL A 5 -27.44 7.74 2.44
N LYS A 6 -26.73 6.76 3.01
CA LYS A 6 -26.91 6.40 4.43
C LYS A 6 -26.23 7.36 5.38
N GLU A 7 -25.14 7.98 4.96
CA GLU A 7 -24.42 8.97 5.76
C GLU A 7 -24.35 10.31 5.00
N LYS A 8 -24.17 11.39 5.74
CA LYS A 8 -24.09 12.72 5.15
C LYS A 8 -22.86 12.85 4.23
N ILE A 9 -23.11 13.09 2.95
CA ILE A 9 -22.13 13.46 1.93
C ILE A 9 -22.38 14.89 1.47
N GLY A 10 -21.49 15.44 0.62
CA GLY A 10 -21.73 16.77 0.01
C GLY A 10 -22.92 16.77 -0.96
N ASP A 11 -23.50 17.94 -1.12
CA ASP A 11 -24.68 18.15 -1.98
C ASP A 11 -24.38 17.82 -3.45
N SER A 12 -23.13 17.98 -3.89
CA SER A 12 -22.68 17.68 -5.27
C SER A 12 -22.87 16.22 -5.64
N GLY A 13 -22.56 15.29 -4.71
CA GLY A 13 -22.77 13.85 -4.92
C GLY A 13 -24.24 13.47 -4.99
N VAL A 14 -25.09 14.07 -4.15
CA VAL A 14 -26.55 13.87 -4.18
C VAL A 14 -27.14 14.41 -5.47
N ALA A 15 -26.70 15.58 -5.91
CA ALA A 15 -27.14 16.18 -7.18
C ALA A 15 -26.79 15.27 -8.36
N LEU A 16 -25.55 14.77 -8.42
CA LEU A 16 -25.10 13.86 -9.48
C LEU A 16 -25.97 12.60 -9.60
N LEU A 17 -26.32 11.97 -8.48
CA LEU A 17 -27.20 10.80 -8.46
C LEU A 17 -28.59 11.13 -9.06
N ARG A 18 -29.16 12.29 -8.67
CA ARG A 18 -30.48 12.72 -9.17
C ARG A 18 -30.44 13.11 -10.64
N ASP A 19 -29.40 13.80 -11.07
CA ASP A 19 -29.19 14.20 -12.48
C ASP A 19 -29.03 12.98 -13.40
N ALA A 20 -28.49 11.88 -12.86
CA ALA A 20 -28.44 10.58 -13.54
C ALA A 20 -29.79 9.84 -13.59
N GLY A 21 -30.87 10.43 -13.08
CA GLY A 21 -32.22 9.86 -13.10
C GLY A 21 -32.44 8.78 -12.01
N LEU A 22 -31.61 8.73 -10.98
CA LEU A 22 -31.78 7.80 -9.87
C LEU A 22 -32.70 8.38 -8.79
N GLU A 23 -33.54 7.54 -8.19
CA GLU A 23 -34.33 7.89 -7.01
C GLU A 23 -33.40 7.87 -5.79
N VAL A 24 -33.23 9.01 -5.14
CA VAL A 24 -32.30 9.15 -4.00
C VAL A 24 -33.05 9.32 -2.69
N GLU A 25 -32.84 8.39 -1.76
CA GLU A 25 -33.32 8.46 -0.39
C GLU A 25 -32.15 8.80 0.56
N LEU A 26 -32.38 9.77 1.45
CA LEU A 26 -31.40 10.20 2.46
C LEU A 26 -31.71 9.49 3.78
N GLY A 27 -30.79 8.65 4.25
CA GLY A 27 -30.95 7.83 5.45
C GLY A 27 -30.05 8.22 6.62
N ALA A 28 -29.45 9.43 6.60
CA ALA A 28 -28.53 9.86 7.65
C ALA A 28 -29.18 9.90 9.05
N ASP A 29 -30.44 10.26 9.11
CA ASP A 29 -31.21 10.40 10.36
C ASP A 29 -32.09 9.17 10.66
N TRP A 30 -31.83 8.03 9.99
CA TRP A 30 -32.58 6.82 10.25
C TRP A 30 -32.28 6.26 11.66
N PRO A 31 -33.31 5.74 12.35
CA PRO A 31 -33.11 5.08 13.62
C PRO A 31 -32.31 3.77 13.45
N ASP A 32 -31.76 3.29 14.57
CA ASP A 32 -31.07 2.00 14.61
C ASP A 32 -31.97 0.87 14.12
N GLY A 33 -31.41 -0.06 13.35
CA GLY A 33 -32.12 -1.20 12.77
C GLY A 33 -32.92 -0.90 11.51
N GLU A 34 -33.03 0.37 11.08
CA GLU A 34 -33.76 0.72 9.85
C GLU A 34 -33.01 0.27 8.59
N LEU A 35 -31.69 0.38 8.60
CA LEU A 35 -30.85 -0.08 7.49
C LEU A 35 -31.01 -1.59 7.27
N GLU A 36 -30.93 -2.37 8.34
CA GLU A 36 -31.07 -3.83 8.32
C GLU A 36 -32.45 -4.29 7.80
N ARG A 37 -33.46 -3.46 8.00
CA ARG A 37 -34.84 -3.75 7.58
C ARG A 37 -35.08 -3.40 6.11
N ARG A 38 -34.39 -2.36 5.59
CA ARG A 38 -34.74 -1.77 4.31
C ARG A 38 -33.65 -1.87 3.24
N ILE A 39 -32.46 -2.38 3.55
CA ILE A 39 -31.34 -2.41 2.61
C ILE A 39 -31.69 -3.12 1.28
N GLY A 40 -32.55 -4.14 1.32
CA GLY A 40 -33.02 -4.86 0.14
C GLY A 40 -33.91 -4.04 -0.83
N GLU A 41 -34.37 -2.83 -0.43
CA GLU A 41 -35.17 -1.96 -1.31
C GLU A 41 -34.31 -1.19 -2.32
N PHE A 42 -32.97 -1.15 -2.16
CA PHE A 42 -32.09 -0.27 -2.88
C PHE A 42 -31.22 -1.03 -3.90
N ASP A 43 -31.03 -0.42 -5.07
CA ASP A 43 -30.08 -0.87 -6.09
C ASP A 43 -28.64 -0.42 -5.80
N GLY A 44 -28.47 0.71 -5.11
CA GLY A 44 -27.18 1.27 -4.73
C GLY A 44 -27.18 1.89 -3.34
N ILE A 45 -26.03 1.90 -2.67
CA ILE A 45 -25.85 2.57 -1.39
C ILE A 45 -24.57 3.40 -1.37
N LEU A 46 -24.65 4.62 -0.81
CA LEU A 46 -23.49 5.43 -0.45
C LEU A 46 -23.35 5.47 1.06
N ILE A 47 -22.14 5.14 1.52
CA ILE A 47 -21.77 5.12 2.94
C ILE A 47 -20.48 5.89 3.17
N ARG A 48 -20.17 6.17 4.44
CA ARG A 48 -18.86 6.62 4.92
C ARG A 48 -18.31 5.59 5.93
N SER A 49 -17.62 6.06 6.95
CA SER A 49 -16.93 5.20 7.92
C SER A 49 -17.83 4.68 9.06
N ALA A 50 -18.95 5.32 9.35
CA ALA A 50 -19.82 4.93 10.46
C ALA A 50 -20.71 3.71 10.15
N THR A 51 -21.09 3.53 8.89
CA THR A 51 -21.92 2.41 8.45
C THR A 51 -21.05 1.20 8.14
N LYS A 52 -21.34 0.06 8.76
CA LYS A 52 -20.67 -1.22 8.48
C LYS A 52 -21.58 -2.10 7.63
N LEU A 53 -21.07 -2.56 6.49
CA LEU A 53 -21.75 -3.55 5.64
C LEU A 53 -21.15 -4.92 5.93
N THR A 54 -21.75 -5.61 6.91
CA THR A 54 -21.35 -6.96 7.33
C THR A 54 -21.90 -8.02 6.35
N PRO A 55 -21.38 -9.26 6.38
CA PRO A 55 -21.93 -10.35 5.57
C PRO A 55 -23.43 -10.53 5.77
N GLU A 56 -23.91 -10.50 7.03
CA GLU A 56 -25.31 -10.70 7.37
C GLU A 56 -26.22 -9.58 6.84
N LEU A 57 -25.69 -8.35 6.79
CA LEU A 57 -26.42 -7.22 6.22
C LEU A 57 -26.47 -7.30 4.71
N LEU A 58 -25.34 -7.66 4.07
CA LEU A 58 -25.25 -7.83 2.64
C LEU A 58 -26.12 -9.01 2.14
N GLU A 59 -26.30 -10.07 2.93
CA GLU A 59 -27.21 -11.18 2.61
C GLU A 59 -28.67 -10.74 2.46
N ARG A 60 -29.09 -9.68 3.15
CA ARG A 60 -30.45 -9.10 3.08
C ARG A 60 -30.63 -8.08 1.96
N ALA A 61 -29.53 -7.73 1.29
CA ALA A 61 -29.51 -6.69 0.24
C ALA A 61 -29.80 -7.27 -1.14
N ASP A 62 -31.00 -7.82 -1.36
CA ASP A 62 -31.35 -8.61 -2.55
C ASP A 62 -31.23 -7.83 -3.86
N ASN A 63 -31.52 -6.53 -3.85
CA ASN A 63 -31.48 -5.69 -5.05
C ASN A 63 -30.16 -4.92 -5.21
N LEU A 64 -29.28 -4.94 -4.19
CA LEU A 64 -28.10 -4.10 -4.15
C LEU A 64 -27.05 -4.55 -5.19
N LYS A 65 -26.66 -3.64 -6.07
CA LYS A 65 -25.70 -3.86 -7.17
C LYS A 65 -24.42 -3.06 -6.97
N ALA A 66 -24.51 -1.91 -6.28
CA ALA A 66 -23.39 -1.00 -6.13
C ALA A 66 -23.30 -0.43 -4.72
N VAL A 67 -22.08 -0.43 -4.18
CA VAL A 67 -21.71 0.21 -2.92
C VAL A 67 -20.68 1.29 -3.23
N GLY A 68 -21.01 2.55 -2.94
CA GLY A 68 -20.10 3.68 -2.98
C GLY A 68 -19.61 4.05 -1.58
N ARG A 69 -18.35 3.83 -1.29
CA ARG A 69 -17.74 4.29 -0.03
C ARG A 69 -17.14 5.68 -0.22
N ALA A 70 -17.78 6.71 0.30
CA ALA A 70 -17.29 8.09 0.24
C ALA A 70 -16.08 8.29 1.16
N GLY A 71 -14.91 7.88 0.67
CA GLY A 71 -13.60 7.94 1.32
C GLY A 71 -12.67 6.85 0.79
N VAL A 72 -11.43 6.78 1.31
CA VAL A 72 -10.37 5.92 0.78
C VAL A 72 -10.47 4.47 1.26
N GLY A 73 -10.46 4.24 2.58
CA GLY A 73 -10.51 2.89 3.14
C GLY A 73 -11.90 2.25 2.95
N VAL A 74 -11.93 0.94 2.84
CA VAL A 74 -13.16 0.13 2.69
C VAL A 74 -13.32 -0.90 3.81
N ASP A 75 -12.59 -0.72 4.91
CA ASP A 75 -12.52 -1.65 6.05
C ASP A 75 -13.89 -1.92 6.70
N ASN A 76 -14.84 -1.04 6.47
CA ASN A 76 -16.22 -1.16 6.95
C ASN A 76 -17.17 -1.88 5.97
N VAL A 77 -16.64 -2.45 4.86
CA VAL A 77 -17.40 -3.25 3.89
C VAL A 77 -16.78 -4.63 3.80
N ASP A 78 -17.59 -5.68 3.96
CA ASP A 78 -17.13 -7.04 3.68
C ASP A 78 -17.05 -7.26 2.16
N ILE A 79 -15.85 -7.02 1.62
CA ILE A 79 -15.59 -7.14 0.18
C ILE A 79 -15.85 -8.56 -0.35
N PRO A 80 -15.40 -9.65 0.32
CA PRO A 80 -15.70 -10.99 -0.12
C PRO A 80 -17.20 -11.30 -0.21
N ALA A 81 -18.00 -10.86 0.76
CA ALA A 81 -19.44 -11.06 0.75
C ALA A 81 -20.10 -10.26 -0.39
N ALA A 82 -19.73 -8.99 -0.56
CA ALA A 82 -20.20 -8.16 -1.66
C ALA A 82 -19.87 -8.76 -3.04
N THR A 83 -18.65 -9.27 -3.20
CA THR A 83 -18.19 -9.89 -4.45
C THR A 83 -18.95 -11.17 -4.77
N ARG A 84 -19.16 -12.05 -3.78
CA ARG A 84 -19.97 -13.27 -3.97
C ARG A 84 -21.39 -12.98 -4.46
N ARG A 85 -21.96 -11.85 -4.07
CA ARG A 85 -23.28 -11.39 -4.50
C ARG A 85 -23.27 -10.56 -5.80
N GLY A 86 -22.11 -10.41 -6.42
CA GLY A 86 -21.96 -9.61 -7.64
C GLY A 86 -22.13 -8.10 -7.44
N MET A 87 -22.03 -7.60 -6.21
CA MET A 87 -22.10 -6.17 -5.90
C MET A 87 -20.77 -5.49 -6.21
N VAL A 88 -20.81 -4.42 -6.99
CA VAL A 88 -19.61 -3.58 -7.22
C VAL A 88 -19.38 -2.71 -5.98
N VAL A 89 -18.21 -2.78 -5.40
CA VAL A 89 -17.79 -1.89 -4.32
C VAL A 89 -16.76 -0.91 -4.87
N ALA A 90 -17.03 0.38 -4.77
CA ALA A 90 -16.12 1.44 -5.21
C ALA A 90 -15.87 2.44 -4.09
N ASN A 91 -14.67 3.00 -4.07
CA ASN A 91 -14.25 4.00 -3.10
C ASN A 91 -13.93 5.35 -3.76
N ALA A 92 -13.42 6.31 -2.97
CA ALA A 92 -13.01 7.63 -3.42
C ALA A 92 -11.51 7.88 -3.09
N PRO A 93 -10.57 7.25 -3.82
CA PRO A 93 -9.16 7.16 -3.42
C PRO A 93 -8.38 8.48 -3.49
N GLN A 94 -8.93 9.51 -4.15
CA GLN A 94 -8.28 10.81 -4.31
C GLN A 94 -8.91 11.92 -3.46
N SER A 95 -9.97 11.61 -2.72
CA SER A 95 -10.82 12.61 -2.09
C SER A 95 -10.13 13.44 -0.99
N ASN A 96 -9.19 12.84 -0.25
CA ASN A 96 -8.57 13.43 0.94
C ASN A 96 -7.08 13.77 0.79
N VAL A 97 -6.47 13.54 -0.37
CA VAL A 97 -5.01 13.70 -0.56
C VAL A 97 -4.55 15.12 -0.19
N VAL A 98 -5.26 16.13 -0.69
CA VAL A 98 -4.96 17.54 -0.36
C VAL A 98 -5.17 17.82 1.12
N THR A 99 -6.30 17.36 1.66
CA THR A 99 -6.69 17.60 3.06
C THR A 99 -5.71 16.99 4.05
N ALA A 100 -5.27 15.74 3.81
CA ALA A 100 -4.28 15.08 4.65
C ALA A 100 -2.92 15.80 4.58
N ALA A 101 -2.50 16.25 3.40
CA ALA A 101 -1.28 17.04 3.27
C ALA A 101 -1.36 18.36 4.02
N GLU A 102 -2.49 19.05 3.95
CA GLU A 102 -2.71 20.31 4.68
C GLU A 102 -2.79 20.10 6.19
N HIS A 103 -3.45 19.03 6.64
CA HIS A 103 -3.49 18.68 8.06
C HIS A 103 -2.11 18.32 8.59
N THR A 104 -1.28 17.60 7.80
CA THR A 104 0.12 17.34 8.14
C THR A 104 0.89 18.65 8.34
N MET A 105 0.73 19.63 7.46
CA MET A 105 1.36 20.94 7.59
C MET A 105 0.82 21.74 8.79
N ALA A 106 -0.47 21.66 9.07
CA ALA A 106 -1.08 22.29 10.24
C ALA A 106 -0.50 21.72 11.54
N LEU A 107 -0.37 20.41 11.65
CA LEU A 107 0.23 19.73 12.79
C LEU A 107 1.74 20.00 12.90
N LEU A 108 2.47 20.06 11.79
CA LEU A 108 3.88 20.46 11.75
C LEU A 108 4.07 21.86 12.35
N LEU A 109 3.26 22.82 11.93
CA LEU A 109 3.31 24.20 12.44
C LEU A 109 2.86 24.27 13.91
N ALA A 110 1.81 23.55 14.28
CA ALA A 110 1.32 23.48 15.65
C ALA A 110 2.39 22.92 16.60
N LEU A 111 3.07 21.84 16.18
CA LEU A 111 4.17 21.22 16.93
C LEU A 111 5.39 22.14 17.00
N ALA A 112 5.81 22.74 15.89
CA ALA A 112 6.98 23.62 15.84
C ALA A 112 6.82 24.87 16.71
N ARG A 113 5.61 25.37 16.88
CA ARG A 113 5.31 26.63 17.55
C ARG A 113 4.53 26.48 18.86
N ASN A 114 4.30 25.26 19.36
CA ASN A 114 3.57 24.94 20.60
C ASN A 114 2.17 25.60 20.66
N VAL A 115 1.48 25.70 19.51
CA VAL A 115 0.25 26.50 19.39
C VAL A 115 -0.87 26.00 20.30
N PRO A 116 -1.22 24.69 20.35
CA PRO A 116 -2.31 24.20 21.22
C PRO A 116 -2.04 24.41 22.70
N GLN A 117 -0.80 24.19 23.13
CA GLN A 117 -0.38 24.33 24.53
C GLN A 117 -0.36 25.79 24.97
N ALA A 118 0.14 26.68 24.12
CA ALA A 118 0.15 28.11 24.37
C ALA A 118 -1.29 28.68 24.41
N HIS A 119 -2.16 28.24 23.52
CA HIS A 119 -3.58 28.59 23.51
C HIS A 119 -4.25 28.14 24.81
N ALA A 120 -4.11 26.87 25.19
CA ALA A 120 -4.69 26.33 26.42
C ALA A 120 -4.22 27.07 27.67
N SER A 121 -2.92 27.41 27.74
CA SER A 121 -2.34 28.18 28.85
C SER A 121 -2.95 29.59 28.95
N LEU A 122 -3.07 30.28 27.80
CA LEU A 122 -3.59 31.66 27.80
C LEU A 122 -5.07 31.72 28.20
N ILE A 123 -5.92 30.85 27.65
CA ILE A 123 -7.34 30.79 28.05
C ILE A 123 -7.51 30.30 29.49
N GLY A 124 -6.54 29.53 30.02
CA GLY A 124 -6.45 29.16 31.44
C GLY A 124 -5.96 30.27 32.35
N GLY A 125 -5.73 31.49 31.83
CA GLY A 125 -5.37 32.67 32.59
C GLY A 125 -3.88 32.87 32.83
N ALA A 126 -2.98 32.12 32.16
CA ALA A 126 -1.55 32.24 32.28
C ALA A 126 -0.89 32.96 31.09
N TRP A 127 0.10 33.81 31.32
CA TRP A 127 0.86 34.56 30.31
C TRP A 127 2.33 34.11 30.28
N ASP A 128 2.59 32.86 29.86
CA ASP A 128 3.88 32.18 29.96
C ASP A 128 4.67 32.20 28.65
N ARG A 129 5.07 33.36 28.14
CA ARG A 129 5.75 33.50 26.82
C ARG A 129 6.99 32.63 26.67
N SER A 130 7.84 32.58 27.70
CA SER A 130 9.12 31.87 27.66
C SER A 130 8.97 30.36 27.61
N LYS A 131 7.87 29.82 28.16
CA LYS A 131 7.57 28.38 28.19
C LYS A 131 7.24 27.81 26.79
N TYR A 132 6.70 28.65 25.91
CA TYR A 132 6.22 28.25 24.60
C TYR A 132 7.09 28.78 23.44
N SER A 133 8.40 29.01 23.71
CA SER A 133 9.36 29.31 22.66
C SER A 133 9.40 28.17 21.65
N GLY A 134 9.19 28.48 20.37
CA GLY A 134 9.11 27.50 19.29
C GLY A 134 10.39 27.41 18.46
N THR A 135 10.29 26.68 17.37
CA THR A 135 11.34 26.48 16.36
C THR A 135 10.84 27.00 15.01
N GLU A 136 11.70 27.67 14.26
CA GLU A 136 11.44 28.05 12.89
C GLU A 136 11.60 26.85 11.96
N LEU A 137 10.79 26.80 10.88
CA LEU A 137 10.91 25.78 9.83
C LEU A 137 11.96 26.15 8.78
N TYR A 138 12.25 27.44 8.63
CA TYR A 138 13.23 27.92 7.65
C TYR A 138 14.60 27.28 7.85
N GLU A 139 15.18 26.79 6.74
CA GLU A 139 16.46 26.05 6.70
C GLU A 139 16.49 24.75 7.53
N LYS A 140 15.34 24.25 8.04
CA LYS A 140 15.26 22.93 8.67
C LYS A 140 15.01 21.86 7.63
N THR A 141 15.42 20.64 7.94
CA THR A 141 15.22 19.49 7.09
C THR A 141 13.93 18.76 7.45
N LEU A 142 13.00 18.65 6.51
CA LEU A 142 11.87 17.74 6.59
C LEU A 142 12.24 16.42 5.92
N GLY A 143 12.29 15.35 6.72
CA GLY A 143 12.36 13.98 6.23
C GLY A 143 10.96 13.44 5.93
N ILE A 144 10.78 12.81 4.78
CA ILE A 144 9.53 12.19 4.37
C ILE A 144 9.80 10.70 4.10
N VAL A 145 9.09 9.82 4.80
CA VAL A 145 9.09 8.38 4.53
C VAL A 145 7.74 8.01 3.92
N GLY A 146 7.77 7.55 2.66
CA GLY A 146 6.59 7.42 1.80
C GLY A 146 6.38 8.69 0.97
N PHE A 147 6.79 8.65 -0.31
CA PHE A 147 6.73 9.81 -1.22
C PHE A 147 5.61 9.66 -2.26
N GLY A 148 4.47 9.06 -1.82
CA GLY A 148 3.23 8.98 -2.57
C GLY A 148 2.56 10.35 -2.74
N ARG A 149 1.29 10.36 -3.14
CA ARG A 149 0.53 11.60 -3.42
C ARG A 149 0.56 12.60 -2.26
N ILE A 150 0.33 12.14 -1.02
CA ILE A 150 0.32 13.00 0.17
C ILE A 150 1.72 13.52 0.45
N GLY A 151 2.74 12.63 0.49
CA GLY A 151 4.13 13.01 0.72
C GLY A 151 4.65 14.04 -0.27
N GLN A 152 4.30 13.94 -1.55
CA GLN A 152 4.63 14.92 -2.59
C GLN A 152 4.00 16.29 -2.32
N LEU A 153 2.72 16.32 -1.93
CA LEU A 153 2.04 17.58 -1.60
C LEU A 153 2.57 18.21 -0.31
N VAL A 154 2.95 17.41 0.67
CA VAL A 154 3.62 17.89 1.89
C VAL A 154 4.99 18.49 1.54
N ALA A 155 5.77 17.80 0.72
CA ALA A 155 7.06 18.30 0.25
C ALA A 155 6.95 19.65 -0.46
N GLN A 156 6.00 19.78 -1.38
CA GLN A 156 5.75 21.04 -2.10
C GLN A 156 5.45 22.20 -1.14
N ARG A 157 4.61 21.94 -0.12
CA ARG A 157 4.23 22.96 0.88
C ARG A 157 5.40 23.29 1.82
N ALA A 158 6.13 22.30 2.27
CA ALA A 158 7.30 22.47 3.14
C ALA A 158 8.40 23.32 2.47
N ARG A 159 8.63 23.11 1.18
CA ARG A 159 9.54 23.97 0.40
C ARG A 159 9.09 25.43 0.35
N GLY A 160 7.78 25.68 0.35
CA GLY A 160 7.22 27.03 0.46
C GLY A 160 7.56 27.73 1.79
N PHE A 161 7.86 26.96 2.84
CA PHE A 161 8.37 27.45 4.13
C PHE A 161 9.91 27.57 4.17
N GLY A 162 10.61 27.35 3.06
CA GLY A 162 12.06 27.39 3.01
C GLY A 162 12.74 26.21 3.69
N MET A 163 12.04 25.08 3.82
CA MET A 163 12.65 23.84 4.34
C MET A 163 13.45 23.12 3.26
N HIS A 164 14.50 22.42 3.69
CA HIS A 164 15.13 21.37 2.90
C HIS A 164 14.25 20.12 3.01
N VAL A 165 13.96 19.46 1.87
CA VAL A 165 13.12 18.26 1.86
C VAL A 165 13.92 17.10 1.29
N ILE A 166 14.02 16.04 2.09
CA ILE A 166 14.59 14.75 1.69
C ILE A 166 13.53 13.67 1.87
N ALA A 167 13.38 12.80 0.88
CA ALA A 167 12.34 11.78 0.94
C ALA A 167 12.87 10.40 0.52
N PHE A 168 12.29 9.38 1.12
CA PHE A 168 12.55 7.98 0.79
C PHE A 168 11.24 7.30 0.38
N ASP A 169 11.29 6.65 -0.77
CA ASP A 169 10.24 5.76 -1.27
C ASP A 169 10.89 4.80 -2.29
N THR A 170 10.58 3.52 -2.19
CA THR A 170 11.12 2.48 -3.07
C THR A 170 10.34 2.34 -4.37
N PHE A 171 9.16 2.97 -4.47
CA PHE A 171 8.22 2.82 -5.59
C PHE A 171 8.02 4.09 -6.42
N ILE A 172 8.77 5.15 -6.12
CA ILE A 172 8.71 6.40 -6.88
C ILE A 172 9.98 6.52 -7.73
N ALA A 173 9.80 6.74 -9.03
CA ALA A 173 10.89 6.96 -9.97
C ALA A 173 11.73 8.19 -9.58
N GLU A 174 13.04 8.12 -9.77
CA GLU A 174 13.98 9.20 -9.44
C GLU A 174 13.61 10.53 -10.10
N GLU A 175 13.12 10.46 -11.36
CA GLU A 175 12.67 11.64 -12.10
C GLU A 175 11.62 12.44 -11.34
N ARG A 176 10.69 11.76 -10.63
CA ARG A 176 9.64 12.43 -9.88
C ARG A 176 10.18 13.25 -8.71
N PHE A 177 11.22 12.76 -8.01
CA PHE A 177 11.91 13.54 -6.98
C PHE A 177 12.56 14.78 -7.59
N ARG A 178 13.20 14.63 -8.76
CA ARG A 178 13.86 15.72 -9.47
C ARG A 178 12.87 16.79 -9.94
N GLU A 179 11.74 16.39 -10.52
CA GLU A 179 10.66 17.31 -10.95
C GLU A 179 10.14 18.15 -9.79
N LEU A 180 9.97 17.54 -8.63
CA LEU A 180 9.47 18.21 -7.43
C LEU A 180 10.58 18.95 -6.66
N GLY A 181 11.83 18.84 -7.08
CA GLY A 181 12.99 19.45 -6.43
C GLY A 181 13.18 18.93 -5.00
N VAL A 182 12.98 17.63 -4.78
CA VAL A 182 13.15 16.94 -3.51
C VAL A 182 14.39 16.06 -3.59
N GLU A 183 15.19 16.05 -2.53
CA GLU A 183 16.34 15.15 -2.44
C GLU A 183 15.85 13.72 -2.23
N ARG A 184 16.30 12.79 -3.07
CA ARG A 184 16.00 11.37 -2.93
C ARG A 184 17.01 10.71 -2.01
N ALA A 185 16.51 10.08 -0.93
CA ALA A 185 17.33 9.25 -0.06
C ALA A 185 17.41 7.81 -0.57
N VAL A 186 18.56 7.17 -0.39
CA VAL A 186 18.78 5.76 -0.75
C VAL A 186 18.18 4.78 0.26
N SER A 187 17.85 5.25 1.46
CA SER A 187 17.22 4.46 2.52
C SER A 187 16.48 5.37 3.50
N ALA A 188 15.58 4.80 4.30
CA ALA A 188 14.93 5.52 5.39
C ALA A 188 15.95 6.00 6.43
N ASP A 189 17.01 5.22 6.70
CA ASP A 189 18.08 5.58 7.62
C ASP A 189 18.82 6.87 7.19
N ALA A 190 18.98 7.06 5.88
CA ALA A 190 19.57 8.29 5.35
C ALA A 190 18.67 9.51 5.62
N VAL A 191 17.33 9.33 5.58
CA VAL A 191 16.37 10.36 5.97
C VAL A 191 16.47 10.64 7.47
N TYR A 192 16.49 9.58 8.30
CA TYR A 192 16.56 9.69 9.77
C TYR A 192 17.78 10.49 10.24
N ALA A 193 18.93 10.24 9.63
CA ALA A 193 20.19 10.87 10.04
C ALA A 193 20.21 12.39 9.88
N VAL A 194 19.40 12.95 8.99
CA VAL A 194 19.44 14.38 8.65
C VAL A 194 18.17 15.17 9.00
N ALA A 195 17.07 14.49 9.28
CA ALA A 195 15.78 15.12 9.50
C ALA A 195 15.72 15.88 10.86
N ASP A 196 15.26 17.12 10.84
CA ASP A 196 14.86 17.87 12.02
C ASP A 196 13.37 17.62 12.34
N PHE A 197 12.57 17.39 11.32
CA PHE A 197 11.19 16.94 11.37
C PHE A 197 11.05 15.72 10.48
N LEU A 198 10.34 14.70 10.94
CA LEU A 198 10.07 13.49 10.17
C LEU A 198 8.56 13.28 10.05
N THR A 199 8.08 13.06 8.84
CA THR A 199 6.70 12.67 8.59
C THR A 199 6.63 11.36 7.82
N ILE A 200 5.67 10.52 8.18
CA ILE A 200 5.48 9.21 7.55
C ILE A 200 4.15 9.18 6.80
N HIS A 201 4.21 8.69 5.55
CA HIS A 201 3.06 8.57 4.65
C HIS A 201 3.05 7.20 3.96
N LEU A 202 3.27 6.14 4.75
CA LEU A 202 3.21 4.76 4.30
C LEU A 202 1.81 4.17 4.51
N PRO A 203 1.40 3.19 3.69
CA PRO A 203 0.23 2.37 3.99
C PRO A 203 0.50 1.47 5.21
N LYS A 204 -0.57 0.98 5.86
CA LYS A 204 -0.47 -0.08 6.85
C LYS A 204 -0.38 -1.42 6.14
N THR A 205 0.74 -2.10 6.30
CA THR A 205 0.96 -3.49 5.85
C THR A 205 1.73 -4.25 6.93
N PRO A 206 1.83 -5.58 6.86
CA PRO A 206 2.68 -6.34 7.78
C PRO A 206 4.14 -5.84 7.82
N GLU A 207 4.66 -5.35 6.69
CA GLU A 207 6.04 -4.87 6.57
C GLU A 207 6.24 -3.46 7.13
N THR A 208 5.19 -2.65 7.15
CA THR A 208 5.24 -1.26 7.63
C THR A 208 4.72 -1.09 9.05
N GLU A 209 4.09 -2.11 9.62
CA GLU A 209 3.66 -2.08 11.01
C GLU A 209 4.88 -2.00 11.96
N GLY A 210 4.84 -1.05 12.89
CA GLY A 210 5.98 -0.78 13.77
C GLY A 210 7.20 -0.17 13.08
N TRP A 211 7.04 0.46 11.92
CA TRP A 211 8.13 1.10 11.18
C TRP A 211 8.92 2.12 11.99
N LEU A 212 8.23 2.96 12.75
CA LEU A 212 8.83 3.90 13.70
C LEU A 212 8.90 3.24 15.09
N ASN A 213 10.02 2.65 15.40
CA ASN A 213 10.33 1.93 16.63
C ASN A 213 11.62 2.46 17.29
N ALA A 214 12.05 1.84 18.38
CA ALA A 214 13.23 2.24 19.12
C ALA A 214 14.51 2.28 18.26
N GLU A 215 14.67 1.32 17.33
CA GLU A 215 15.83 1.27 16.42
C GLU A 215 15.81 2.44 15.45
N ALA A 216 14.64 2.76 14.87
CA ALA A 216 14.48 3.91 13.99
C ALA A 216 14.78 5.22 14.73
N PHE A 217 14.23 5.39 15.94
CA PHE A 217 14.51 6.59 16.75
C PHE A 217 16.00 6.73 17.10
N ALA A 218 16.70 5.63 17.39
CA ALA A 218 18.13 5.67 17.69
C ALA A 218 18.97 6.24 16.55
N LYS A 219 18.55 6.04 15.29
CA LYS A 219 19.24 6.54 14.08
C LYS A 219 18.95 8.01 13.75
N MET A 220 17.93 8.61 14.39
CA MET A 220 17.52 9.99 14.14
C MET A 220 18.42 11.00 14.85
N LYS A 221 18.31 12.28 14.49
CA LYS A 221 18.91 13.38 15.24
C LYS A 221 18.29 13.48 16.64
N ASP A 222 19.08 13.92 17.61
CA ASP A 222 18.55 14.28 18.93
C ASP A 222 17.62 15.50 18.81
N GLY A 223 16.45 15.40 19.43
CA GLY A 223 15.44 16.44 19.38
C GLY A 223 14.62 16.46 18.09
N VAL A 224 14.69 15.44 17.25
CA VAL A 224 13.83 15.28 16.07
C VAL A 224 12.36 15.36 16.45
N ARG A 225 11.53 15.90 15.57
CA ARG A 225 10.08 15.96 15.77
C ARG A 225 9.37 15.03 14.79
N ILE A 226 8.44 14.20 15.29
CA ILE A 226 7.78 13.14 14.56
C ILE A 226 6.34 13.54 14.22
N LEU A 227 5.91 13.28 12.98
CA LEU A 227 4.52 13.44 12.56
C LEU A 227 3.98 12.12 12.01
N ASN A 228 2.81 11.72 12.50
CA ASN A 228 2.05 10.61 11.93
C ASN A 228 0.60 11.03 11.67
N VAL A 229 0.29 11.25 10.40
CA VAL A 229 -1.06 11.56 9.87
C VAL A 229 -1.48 10.48 8.86
N ALA A 230 -0.81 9.32 8.92
CA ALA A 230 -1.05 8.20 8.01
C ALA A 230 -1.87 7.08 8.68
N ARG A 231 -1.21 6.21 9.45
CA ARG A 231 -1.85 5.11 10.20
C ARG A 231 -1.17 4.92 11.56
N GLY A 232 -1.96 4.71 12.61
CA GLY A 232 -1.45 4.49 13.97
C GLY A 232 -0.44 3.36 14.08
N PRO A 233 -0.73 2.16 13.55
CA PRO A 233 0.16 1.00 13.63
C PRO A 233 1.55 1.16 12.98
N LEU A 234 1.81 2.22 12.23
CA LEU A 234 3.16 2.52 11.70
C LEU A 234 4.15 2.93 12.79
N LEU A 235 3.68 3.26 13.98
CA LEU A 235 4.49 3.78 15.08
C LEU A 235 4.27 2.91 16.32
N VAL A 236 5.34 2.58 17.02
CA VAL A 236 5.29 1.87 18.31
C VAL A 236 5.19 2.89 19.44
N ASP A 237 4.01 2.99 20.07
CA ASP A 237 3.71 4.02 21.07
C ASP A 237 4.66 4.00 22.27
N ALA A 238 5.01 2.80 22.77
CA ALA A 238 5.93 2.64 23.91
C ALA A 238 7.35 3.12 23.58
N ASP A 239 7.81 2.91 22.36
CA ASP A 239 9.13 3.34 21.92
C ASP A 239 9.17 4.85 21.72
N LEU A 240 8.09 5.43 21.17
CA LEU A 240 7.97 6.88 21.09
C LEU A 240 7.94 7.52 22.48
N GLN A 241 7.21 6.92 23.43
CA GLN A 241 7.19 7.38 24.82
C GLN A 241 8.60 7.41 25.40
N ALA A 242 9.34 6.32 25.30
CA ALA A 242 10.72 6.24 25.78
C ALA A 242 11.66 7.26 25.09
N ALA A 243 11.47 7.49 23.79
CA ALA A 243 12.23 8.47 23.03
C ALA A 243 11.90 9.92 23.43
N LEU A 244 10.66 10.23 23.79
CA LEU A 244 10.24 11.52 24.35
C LEU A 244 10.82 11.73 25.75
N ASP A 245 10.77 10.73 26.61
CA ASP A 245 11.28 10.78 27.98
C ASP A 245 12.79 11.00 28.03
N SER A 246 13.52 10.39 27.10
CA SER A 246 14.97 10.57 26.97
C SER A 246 15.39 11.88 26.29
N GLY A 247 14.45 12.60 25.65
CA GLY A 247 14.72 13.76 24.82
C GLY A 247 15.28 13.45 23.43
N LYS A 248 15.39 12.17 23.05
CA LYS A 248 15.76 11.75 21.70
C LYS A 248 14.78 12.28 20.68
N VAL A 249 13.49 12.20 20.97
CA VAL A 249 12.41 12.86 20.23
C VAL A 249 12.02 14.14 20.96
N GLY A 250 12.14 15.28 20.29
CA GLY A 250 11.85 16.60 20.85
C GLY A 250 10.36 16.93 20.89
N GLY A 251 9.51 16.14 20.23
CA GLY A 251 8.06 16.25 20.23
C GLY A 251 7.41 15.42 19.14
N ALA A 252 6.11 15.21 19.24
CA ALA A 252 5.35 14.46 18.26
C ALA A 252 4.00 15.11 17.93
N ALA A 253 3.52 14.89 16.71
CA ALA A 253 2.16 15.25 16.29
C ALA A 253 1.47 14.01 15.69
N LEU A 254 0.38 13.60 16.32
CA LEU A 254 -0.31 12.36 16.00
C LEU A 254 -1.79 12.63 15.69
N ASP A 255 -2.22 12.25 14.50
CA ASP A 255 -3.62 12.29 14.09
C ASP A 255 -4.29 10.91 14.18
N VAL A 256 -3.47 9.86 14.30
CA VAL A 256 -3.90 8.45 14.20
C VAL A 256 -3.30 7.61 15.32
N PHE A 257 -4.01 6.54 15.72
CA PHE A 257 -3.67 5.70 16.87
C PHE A 257 -3.80 4.22 16.54
N GLN A 258 -3.22 3.36 17.38
CA GLN A 258 -3.27 1.90 17.23
C GLN A 258 -4.69 1.36 17.18
N SER A 259 -5.57 1.94 17.99
CA SER A 259 -6.98 1.62 18.08
C SER A 259 -7.79 2.91 18.10
N GLU A 260 -8.84 3.00 17.30
CA GLU A 260 -9.71 4.16 17.15
C GLU A 260 -11.19 3.72 17.19
N PRO A 261 -12.08 4.50 17.84
CA PRO A 261 -11.83 5.75 18.56
C PRO A 261 -11.15 5.53 19.93
N ILE A 262 -10.36 6.54 20.38
CA ILE A 262 -9.64 6.50 21.65
C ILE A 262 -9.81 7.83 22.40
N THR A 263 -10.01 7.77 23.71
CA THR A 263 -10.15 8.94 24.59
C THR A 263 -9.08 9.03 25.67
N GLU A 264 -8.31 7.95 25.87
CA GLU A 264 -7.23 7.88 26.84
C GLU A 264 -6.02 7.24 26.18
N HIS A 265 -4.84 7.88 26.27
CA HIS A 265 -3.60 7.37 25.69
C HIS A 265 -2.40 7.87 26.48
N PRO A 266 -1.33 7.05 26.66
CA PRO A 266 -0.15 7.45 27.44
C PRO A 266 0.50 8.76 26.97
N LEU A 267 0.40 9.08 25.70
CA LEU A 267 1.01 10.29 25.10
C LEU A 267 0.14 11.55 25.21
N PHE A 268 -1.13 11.47 25.63
CA PHE A 268 -2.03 12.63 25.69
C PHE A 268 -1.65 13.69 26.73
N GLY A 269 -0.87 13.35 27.71
CA GLY A 269 -0.40 14.28 28.75
C GLY A 269 0.94 14.94 28.49
N TYR A 270 1.63 14.59 27.42
CA TYR A 270 2.97 15.13 27.13
C TYR A 270 2.91 16.58 26.64
N PRO A 271 3.73 17.50 27.22
CA PRO A 271 3.69 18.92 26.88
C PRO A 271 4.21 19.23 25.47
N ASN A 272 4.97 18.34 24.87
CA ASN A 272 5.53 18.43 23.53
C ASN A 272 4.86 17.48 22.53
N VAL A 273 3.64 17.00 22.84
CA VAL A 273 2.83 16.18 21.92
C VAL A 273 1.57 16.95 21.54
N VAL A 274 1.24 16.94 20.25
CA VAL A 274 0.02 17.48 19.68
C VAL A 274 -0.79 16.32 19.14
N VAL A 275 -2.08 16.25 19.47
CA VAL A 275 -2.95 15.15 19.04
C VAL A 275 -4.24 15.68 18.42
N THR A 276 -4.75 14.95 17.42
CA THR A 276 -6.05 15.21 16.79
C THR A 276 -6.79 13.89 16.57
N PRO A 277 -8.13 13.87 16.59
CA PRO A 277 -8.93 12.66 16.52
C PRO A 277 -9.20 12.23 15.06
N HIS A 278 -8.14 11.88 14.33
CA HIS A 278 -8.17 11.39 12.95
C HIS A 278 -8.89 12.38 11.99
N LEU A 279 -8.35 13.59 11.93
CA LEU A 279 -8.92 14.69 11.13
C LEU A 279 -8.29 14.85 9.74
N GLY A 280 -7.32 14.03 9.36
CA GLY A 280 -6.59 14.12 8.08
C GLY A 280 -7.49 14.20 6.85
N ALA A 281 -8.72 13.67 6.91
CA ALA A 281 -9.72 13.75 5.82
C ALA A 281 -10.95 14.60 6.20
N SER A 282 -10.96 15.29 7.33
CA SER A 282 -12.17 15.88 7.92
C SER A 282 -12.34 17.35 7.55
N THR A 283 -12.63 17.63 6.26
CA THR A 283 -13.03 18.95 5.78
C THR A 283 -14.30 18.86 4.93
N ALA A 284 -15.01 19.99 4.77
CA ALA A 284 -16.20 20.06 3.92
C ALA A 284 -15.86 19.68 2.48
N GLU A 285 -14.73 20.18 1.96
CA GLU A 285 -14.26 19.93 0.60
C GLU A 285 -13.88 18.47 0.38
N ALA A 286 -13.19 17.83 1.33
CA ALA A 286 -12.87 16.40 1.23
C ALA A 286 -14.14 15.55 1.30
N THR A 287 -15.08 15.91 2.15
CA THR A 287 -16.38 15.24 2.28
C THR A 287 -17.19 15.36 0.99
N ASP A 288 -17.23 16.55 0.39
CA ASP A 288 -17.91 16.77 -0.89
C ASP A 288 -17.24 16.01 -2.02
N ARG A 289 -15.91 16.10 -2.17
CA ARG A 289 -15.17 15.32 -3.18
C ARG A 289 -15.37 13.82 -3.01
N ALA A 290 -15.32 13.32 -1.78
CA ALA A 290 -15.53 11.90 -1.53
C ALA A 290 -16.94 11.45 -1.88
N GLY A 291 -17.94 12.26 -1.53
CA GLY A 291 -19.33 12.02 -1.90
C GLY A 291 -19.54 12.04 -3.40
N TYR A 292 -18.98 13.04 -4.09
CA TYR A 292 -19.05 13.14 -5.54
C TYR A 292 -18.41 11.95 -6.25
N GLN A 293 -17.15 11.61 -5.90
CA GLN A 293 -16.44 10.47 -6.50
C GLN A 293 -17.17 9.15 -6.26
N ALA A 294 -17.64 8.90 -5.03
CA ALA A 294 -18.39 7.69 -4.75
C ALA A 294 -19.74 7.63 -5.51
N ALA A 295 -20.42 8.77 -5.61
CA ALA A 295 -21.66 8.87 -6.39
C ALA A 295 -21.43 8.62 -7.88
N GLU A 296 -20.34 9.15 -8.45
CA GLU A 296 -19.93 8.92 -9.84
C GLU A 296 -19.74 7.43 -10.11
N GLN A 297 -19.09 6.69 -9.23
CA GLN A 297 -18.89 5.25 -9.36
C GLN A 297 -20.19 4.47 -9.24
N VAL A 298 -21.07 4.86 -8.31
CA VAL A 298 -22.40 4.23 -8.18
C VAL A 298 -23.27 4.48 -9.41
N VAL A 299 -23.25 5.71 -9.95
CA VAL A 299 -23.93 6.01 -11.23
C VAL A 299 -23.37 5.12 -12.33
N ALA A 300 -22.05 5.06 -12.49
CA ALA A 300 -21.41 4.23 -13.51
C ALA A 300 -21.82 2.75 -13.37
N ALA A 301 -21.75 2.19 -12.16
CA ALA A 301 -22.11 0.80 -11.89
C ALA A 301 -23.59 0.50 -12.21
N LEU A 302 -24.50 1.42 -11.90
CA LEU A 302 -25.93 1.22 -12.10
C LEU A 302 -26.41 1.49 -13.54
N THR A 303 -25.70 2.34 -14.28
CA THR A 303 -26.08 2.73 -15.65
C THR A 303 -25.28 2.02 -16.74
N GLY A 304 -24.38 1.10 -16.38
CA GLY A 304 -23.55 0.36 -17.34
C GLY A 304 -22.33 1.15 -17.83
N GLY A 305 -21.92 2.18 -17.10
CA GLY A 305 -20.68 2.92 -17.33
C GLY A 305 -19.45 2.20 -16.77
N THR A 306 -18.26 2.79 -16.98
CA THR A 306 -17.00 2.26 -16.45
C THR A 306 -16.79 2.70 -15.02
N VAL A 307 -16.68 1.74 -14.10
CA VAL A 307 -16.31 2.00 -12.70
C VAL A 307 -14.78 2.06 -12.59
N THR A 308 -14.24 3.23 -12.29
CA THR A 308 -12.78 3.48 -12.31
C THR A 308 -12.09 3.29 -10.98
N SER A 309 -12.82 3.18 -9.87
CA SER A 309 -12.29 2.93 -8.54
C SER A 309 -12.95 1.74 -7.84
N ALA A 310 -13.35 0.74 -8.62
CA ALA A 310 -13.88 -0.50 -8.07
C ALA A 310 -12.80 -1.25 -7.27
N VAL A 311 -13.19 -1.74 -6.10
CA VAL A 311 -12.33 -2.53 -5.22
C VAL A 311 -12.39 -4.02 -5.60
N ASN A 312 -13.51 -4.45 -6.18
CA ASN A 312 -13.79 -5.87 -6.43
C ASN A 312 -14.32 -6.20 -7.83
N ALA A 313 -14.35 -5.26 -8.78
CA ALA A 313 -14.88 -5.52 -10.11
C ALA A 313 -13.77 -5.69 -11.16
N PRO A 314 -13.68 -6.83 -11.85
CA PRO A 314 -12.89 -6.99 -13.05
C PRO A 314 -13.74 -6.60 -14.28
N ALA A 315 -13.23 -5.73 -15.14
CA ALA A 315 -13.86 -5.39 -16.41
C ALA A 315 -13.31 -6.25 -17.54
N VAL A 316 -13.80 -7.50 -17.70
CA VAL A 316 -13.35 -8.41 -18.77
C VAL A 316 -14.54 -9.14 -19.40
N ALA A 317 -14.45 -9.38 -20.70
CA ALA A 317 -15.40 -10.23 -21.40
C ALA A 317 -15.40 -11.66 -20.82
N SER A 318 -16.56 -12.26 -20.66
CA SER A 318 -16.72 -13.57 -20.01
C SER A 318 -15.87 -14.67 -20.67
N GLU A 319 -15.66 -14.61 -21.99
CA GLU A 319 -14.87 -15.58 -22.75
C GLU A 319 -13.35 -15.50 -22.45
N ASP A 320 -12.84 -14.30 -22.22
CA ASP A 320 -11.43 -14.11 -21.86
C ASP A 320 -11.20 -14.45 -20.39
N LEU A 321 -12.18 -14.20 -19.53
CA LEU A 321 -12.06 -14.49 -18.09
C LEU A 321 -11.90 -16.01 -17.83
N GLU A 322 -12.55 -16.87 -18.62
CA GLU A 322 -12.39 -18.33 -18.52
C GLU A 322 -10.96 -18.77 -18.89
N ALA A 323 -10.41 -18.20 -19.97
CA ALA A 323 -9.06 -18.55 -20.44
C ALA A 323 -7.95 -17.93 -19.56
N LEU A 324 -8.13 -16.68 -19.14
CA LEU A 324 -7.14 -15.94 -18.33
C LEU A 324 -7.26 -16.26 -16.83
N GLY A 325 -8.45 -16.69 -16.37
CA GLY A 325 -8.77 -16.90 -14.96
C GLY A 325 -7.68 -17.62 -14.17
N PRO A 326 -7.17 -18.78 -14.62
CA PRO A 326 -6.09 -19.49 -13.93
C PRO A 326 -4.77 -18.72 -13.81
N PHE A 327 -4.50 -17.80 -14.76
CA PHE A 327 -3.27 -17.02 -14.82
C PHE A 327 -3.33 -15.72 -14.02
N LEU A 328 -4.49 -15.25 -13.61
CA LEU A 328 -4.63 -13.99 -12.87
C LEU A 328 -3.95 -14.05 -11.49
N PRO A 329 -4.17 -15.08 -10.64
CA PRO A 329 -3.45 -15.21 -9.38
C PRO A 329 -1.94 -15.37 -9.59
N LEU A 330 -1.52 -16.13 -10.61
CA LEU A 330 -0.12 -16.27 -10.98
C LEU A 330 0.50 -14.91 -11.32
N ALA A 331 -0.16 -14.11 -12.15
CA ALA A 331 0.33 -12.80 -12.58
C ALA A 331 0.54 -11.85 -11.38
N GLY A 332 -0.40 -11.82 -10.44
CA GLY A 332 -0.25 -11.07 -9.18
C GLY A 332 0.94 -11.54 -8.36
N SER A 333 1.09 -12.85 -8.20
CA SER A 333 2.23 -13.45 -7.49
C SER A 333 3.57 -13.12 -8.17
N LEU A 334 3.64 -13.21 -9.50
CA LEU A 334 4.85 -12.86 -10.25
C LEU A 334 5.19 -11.38 -10.11
N GLY A 335 4.19 -10.49 -10.13
CA GLY A 335 4.39 -9.06 -9.88
C GLY A 335 5.04 -8.81 -8.52
N LYS A 336 4.49 -9.42 -7.47
CA LYS A 336 5.01 -9.30 -6.10
C LYS A 336 6.43 -9.87 -5.98
N ILE A 337 6.68 -11.06 -6.54
CA ILE A 337 7.99 -11.68 -6.52
C ILE A 337 9.01 -10.80 -7.27
N ALA A 338 8.70 -10.34 -8.49
CA ALA A 338 9.61 -9.52 -9.29
C ALA A 338 9.99 -8.22 -8.58
N ALA A 339 9.02 -7.55 -7.96
CA ALA A 339 9.26 -6.33 -7.18
C ALA A 339 10.15 -6.61 -5.95
N THR A 340 9.90 -7.72 -5.24
CA THR A 340 10.71 -8.11 -4.07
C THR A 340 12.13 -8.51 -4.45
N LEU A 341 12.33 -9.12 -5.62
CA LEU A 341 13.65 -9.53 -6.12
C LEU A 341 14.46 -8.40 -6.73
N SER A 342 13.87 -7.25 -7.02
CA SER A 342 14.57 -6.08 -7.51
C SER A 342 15.60 -5.60 -6.50
N GLU A 343 16.85 -5.43 -6.94
CA GLU A 343 17.97 -4.98 -6.12
C GLU A 343 18.15 -3.45 -6.15
N GLY A 344 17.37 -2.78 -7.00
CA GLY A 344 17.41 -1.35 -7.11
C GLY A 344 16.64 -0.63 -6.00
N THR A 345 16.84 0.67 -5.93
CA THR A 345 16.22 1.56 -4.93
C THR A 345 14.98 2.29 -5.44
N SER A 346 14.56 2.01 -6.69
CA SER A 346 13.36 2.56 -7.33
C SER A 346 12.82 1.56 -8.33
N VAL A 347 11.56 1.69 -8.71
CA VAL A 347 10.98 0.99 -9.85
C VAL A 347 10.78 1.99 -10.97
N ASP A 348 11.53 1.85 -12.07
CA ASP A 348 11.43 2.75 -13.22
C ASP A 348 10.49 2.19 -14.29
N ALA A 349 10.47 0.85 -14.45
CA ALA A 349 9.55 0.20 -15.36
C ALA A 349 9.15 -1.20 -14.89
N ILE A 350 7.96 -1.63 -15.29
CA ILE A 350 7.46 -3.00 -15.18
C ILE A 350 7.11 -3.49 -16.58
N GLU A 351 7.78 -4.56 -17.03
CA GLU A 351 7.56 -5.16 -18.33
C GLU A 351 6.86 -6.51 -18.14
N VAL A 352 5.81 -6.74 -18.90
CA VAL A 352 4.97 -7.96 -18.84
C VAL A 352 4.92 -8.60 -20.21
N ASP A 353 5.47 -9.80 -20.34
CA ASP A 353 5.42 -10.58 -21.57
C ASP A 353 4.47 -11.77 -21.38
N VAL A 354 3.45 -11.85 -22.21
CA VAL A 354 2.53 -12.99 -22.27
C VAL A 354 2.85 -13.83 -23.49
N LEU A 355 3.19 -15.10 -23.27
CA LEU A 355 3.72 -15.99 -24.29
C LEU A 355 2.81 -17.21 -24.44
N GLY A 356 2.60 -17.67 -25.68
CA GLY A 356 1.78 -18.83 -25.99
C GLY A 356 0.38 -18.47 -26.46
N ARG A 357 -0.59 -19.36 -26.21
CA ARG A 357 -2.00 -19.18 -26.66
C ARG A 357 -2.71 -18.01 -26.00
N LEU A 358 -2.30 -17.66 -24.77
CA LEU A 358 -2.84 -16.48 -24.09
C LEU A 358 -2.54 -15.17 -24.85
N ALA A 359 -1.50 -15.14 -25.67
CA ALA A 359 -1.16 -13.99 -26.50
C ALA A 359 -2.25 -13.59 -27.51
N GLU A 360 -3.16 -14.53 -27.84
CA GLU A 360 -4.31 -14.29 -28.72
C GLU A 360 -5.48 -13.58 -27.98
N ARG A 361 -5.40 -13.46 -26.65
CA ARG A 361 -6.45 -12.88 -25.79
C ARG A 361 -6.15 -11.44 -25.42
N ASP A 362 -7.12 -10.78 -24.81
CA ASP A 362 -6.90 -9.46 -24.22
C ASP A 362 -6.07 -9.56 -22.94
N THR A 363 -4.75 -9.51 -23.09
CA THR A 363 -3.78 -9.70 -21.99
C THR A 363 -3.69 -8.52 -21.02
N ARG A 364 -4.47 -7.43 -21.21
CA ARG A 364 -4.47 -6.26 -20.32
C ARG A 364 -4.75 -6.64 -18.87
N LEU A 365 -5.61 -7.64 -18.64
CA LEU A 365 -5.92 -8.09 -17.29
C LEU A 365 -4.72 -8.76 -16.60
N ILE A 366 -3.90 -9.51 -17.33
CA ILE A 366 -2.63 -10.07 -16.81
C ILE A 366 -1.71 -8.93 -16.35
N THR A 367 -1.55 -7.90 -17.19
CA THR A 367 -0.74 -6.72 -16.84
C THR A 367 -1.27 -6.03 -15.60
N VAL A 368 -2.57 -5.85 -15.48
CA VAL A 368 -3.20 -5.24 -14.30
C VAL A 368 -2.93 -6.06 -13.04
N GLN A 369 -3.05 -7.39 -13.09
CA GLN A 369 -2.75 -8.25 -11.95
C GLN A 369 -1.26 -8.19 -11.56
N VAL A 370 -0.35 -8.13 -12.54
CA VAL A 370 1.08 -7.93 -12.27
C VAL A 370 1.32 -6.63 -11.53
N LEU A 371 0.73 -5.52 -12.00
CA LEU A 371 0.87 -4.21 -11.35
C LEU A 371 0.29 -4.23 -9.94
N LYS A 372 -0.89 -4.84 -9.76
CA LYS A 372 -1.50 -5.02 -8.46
C LYS A 372 -0.57 -5.75 -7.49
N GLY A 373 0.02 -6.87 -7.92
CA GLY A 373 0.97 -7.61 -7.11
C GLY A 373 2.25 -6.84 -6.81
N ALA A 374 2.82 -6.16 -7.80
CA ALA A 374 4.05 -5.39 -7.65
C ALA A 374 3.89 -4.16 -6.75
N LEU A 375 2.72 -3.53 -6.76
CA LEU A 375 2.43 -2.32 -5.98
C LEU A 375 1.81 -2.63 -4.61
N ALA A 376 1.38 -3.87 -4.37
CA ALA A 376 0.74 -4.26 -3.11
C ALA A 376 1.68 -4.03 -1.92
N GLY A 377 1.18 -3.31 -0.91
CA GLY A 377 1.97 -2.95 0.28
C GLY A 377 2.89 -1.74 0.11
N HIS A 378 2.91 -1.11 -1.07
CA HIS A 378 3.76 0.04 -1.40
C HIS A 378 2.96 1.30 -1.70
N THR A 379 1.66 1.30 -1.39
CA THR A 379 0.75 2.42 -1.61
C THR A 379 -0.07 2.72 -0.35
N GLU A 380 -0.47 3.98 -0.18
CA GLU A 380 -1.35 4.39 0.92
C GLU A 380 -2.78 3.85 0.76
N GLU A 381 -3.19 3.59 -0.45
CA GLU A 381 -4.48 3.02 -0.83
C GLU A 381 -4.35 1.55 -1.18
N GLU A 382 -5.42 0.81 -1.00
CA GLU A 382 -5.51 -0.58 -1.45
C GLU A 382 -5.45 -0.63 -2.99
N VAL A 383 -4.46 -1.36 -3.51
CA VAL A 383 -4.29 -1.54 -4.95
C VAL A 383 -5.30 -2.56 -5.45
N ASN A 384 -6.07 -2.18 -6.47
CA ASN A 384 -7.08 -3.03 -7.06
C ASN A 384 -6.90 -3.14 -8.59
N ASP A 385 -7.75 -3.95 -9.22
CA ASP A 385 -7.66 -4.24 -10.66
C ASP A 385 -7.95 -3.01 -11.54
N VAL A 386 -8.50 -1.95 -10.96
CA VAL A 386 -8.86 -0.74 -11.69
C VAL A 386 -7.83 0.37 -11.47
N ASN A 387 -7.35 0.55 -10.22
CA ASN A 387 -6.44 1.65 -9.90
C ASN A 387 -4.96 1.33 -10.14
N ALA A 388 -4.57 0.06 -10.25
CA ALA A 388 -3.16 -0.34 -10.40
C ALA A 388 -2.44 0.35 -11.57
N PRO A 389 -3.00 0.47 -12.79
CA PRO A 389 -2.35 1.18 -13.90
C PRO A 389 -2.15 2.67 -13.62
N THR A 390 -3.17 3.34 -13.08
CA THR A 390 -3.10 4.77 -12.74
C THR A 390 -2.06 5.03 -11.65
N LEU A 391 -1.98 4.14 -10.66
CA LEU A 391 -0.99 4.23 -9.59
C LEU A 391 0.43 4.06 -10.10
N ALA A 392 0.65 3.16 -11.07
CA ALA A 392 1.95 3.01 -11.71
C ALA A 392 2.34 4.29 -12.49
N GLU A 393 1.42 4.86 -13.27
CA GLU A 393 1.62 6.09 -14.03
C GLU A 393 1.94 7.28 -13.11
N GLU A 394 1.19 7.47 -12.04
CA GLU A 394 1.39 8.55 -11.06
C GLU A 394 2.74 8.46 -10.34
N ARG A 395 3.29 7.25 -10.20
CA ARG A 395 4.62 7.01 -9.64
C ARG A 395 5.75 7.16 -10.66
N GLY A 396 5.41 7.43 -11.91
CA GLY A 396 6.37 7.53 -13.00
C GLY A 396 6.90 6.15 -13.46
N ILE A 397 6.23 5.06 -13.08
CA ILE A 397 6.61 3.70 -13.49
C ILE A 397 6.14 3.48 -14.92
N SER A 398 7.07 3.23 -15.83
CA SER A 398 6.75 2.88 -17.22
C SER A 398 6.24 1.44 -17.29
N VAL A 399 5.02 1.24 -17.81
CA VAL A 399 4.45 -0.09 -18.00
C VAL A 399 4.53 -0.49 -19.46
N LYS A 400 5.17 -1.63 -19.74
CA LYS A 400 5.26 -2.20 -21.08
C LYS A 400 4.66 -3.60 -21.06
N SER A 401 3.78 -3.88 -22.00
CA SER A 401 3.27 -5.23 -22.22
C SER A 401 3.58 -5.69 -23.64
N SER A 402 3.97 -6.94 -23.77
CA SER A 402 4.16 -7.60 -25.05
C SER A 402 3.47 -8.96 -25.06
N SER A 403 3.09 -9.41 -26.25
CA SER A 403 2.47 -10.71 -26.45
C SER A 403 3.17 -11.43 -27.61
N SER A 404 3.41 -12.75 -27.46
CA SER A 404 4.00 -13.60 -28.49
C SER A 404 3.42 -15.00 -28.45
N GLU A 405 3.09 -15.57 -29.58
CA GLU A 405 2.54 -16.93 -29.69
C GLU A 405 3.55 -18.05 -29.33
N THR A 406 4.83 -17.71 -29.15
CA THR A 406 5.87 -18.69 -28.87
C THR A 406 6.17 -18.77 -27.37
N ALA A 407 5.83 -19.88 -26.75
CA ALA A 407 6.10 -20.20 -25.34
C ALA A 407 6.98 -21.44 -25.22
N ARG A 408 8.25 -21.38 -25.55
CA ARG A 408 9.26 -22.46 -25.39
C ARG A 408 8.65 -23.87 -25.23
N ASP A 409 8.92 -24.57 -24.10
CA ASP A 409 8.44 -25.92 -23.79
C ASP A 409 7.07 -25.96 -23.08
N PHE A 410 6.39 -24.82 -22.96
CA PHE A 410 5.11 -24.67 -22.27
C PHE A 410 4.02 -24.19 -23.22
N THR A 411 2.78 -24.42 -22.87
CA THR A 411 1.63 -23.93 -23.64
C THR A 411 1.54 -22.42 -23.52
N ASP A 412 1.68 -21.92 -22.28
CA ASP A 412 1.54 -20.51 -21.92
C ASP A 412 2.53 -20.12 -20.83
N LEU A 413 3.09 -18.93 -20.92
CA LEU A 413 4.00 -18.36 -19.94
C LEU A 413 3.68 -16.89 -19.69
N VAL A 414 3.88 -16.46 -18.47
CA VAL A 414 3.92 -15.04 -18.11
C VAL A 414 5.32 -14.71 -17.58
N ARG A 415 5.97 -13.70 -18.17
CA ARG A 415 7.21 -13.13 -17.69
C ARG A 415 6.94 -11.73 -17.16
N VAL A 416 7.50 -11.44 -16.00
CA VAL A 416 7.47 -10.11 -15.40
C VAL A 416 8.90 -9.66 -15.16
N THR A 417 9.25 -8.46 -15.62
CA THR A 417 10.54 -7.85 -15.40
C THR A 417 10.36 -6.49 -14.73
N VAL A 418 10.97 -6.32 -13.58
CA VAL A 418 11.08 -5.01 -12.89
C VAL A 418 12.43 -4.41 -13.25
N VAL A 419 12.40 -3.16 -13.69
CA VAL A 419 13.58 -2.39 -14.09
C VAL A 419 13.81 -1.28 -13.07
N SER A 420 15.05 -1.19 -12.57
CA SER A 420 15.49 -0.18 -11.62
C SER A 420 16.90 0.31 -12.01
N GLY A 421 16.99 1.43 -12.69
CA GLY A 421 18.26 1.89 -13.28
C GLY A 421 18.84 0.88 -14.25
N ALA A 422 19.99 0.32 -13.92
CA ALA A 422 20.66 -0.73 -14.70
C ALA A 422 20.23 -2.16 -14.30
N ASP A 423 19.54 -2.31 -13.16
CA ASP A 423 19.07 -3.61 -12.68
C ASP A 423 17.80 -4.06 -13.39
N ARG A 424 17.74 -5.35 -13.73
CA ARG A 424 16.59 -5.98 -14.39
C ARG A 424 16.28 -7.32 -13.72
N SER A 425 15.34 -7.31 -12.81
CA SER A 425 14.90 -8.51 -12.10
C SER A 425 13.72 -9.15 -12.83
N SER A 426 13.95 -10.33 -13.40
CA SER A 426 12.94 -11.05 -14.20
C SER A 426 12.51 -12.35 -13.52
N VAL A 427 11.22 -12.63 -13.58
CA VAL A 427 10.60 -13.88 -13.14
C VAL A 427 9.69 -14.43 -14.23
N VAL A 428 9.61 -15.76 -14.34
CA VAL A 428 8.74 -16.45 -15.32
C VAL A 428 7.91 -17.48 -14.58
N GLY A 429 6.63 -17.54 -14.92
CA GLY A 429 5.74 -18.54 -14.37
C GLY A 429 4.73 -19.08 -15.39
N THR A 430 4.09 -20.16 -14.99
CA THR A 430 3.01 -20.82 -15.76
C THR A 430 2.00 -21.47 -14.83
N VAL A 431 0.94 -21.96 -15.39
CA VAL A 431 -0.08 -22.77 -14.71
C VAL A 431 0.00 -24.19 -15.21
N LEU A 432 0.05 -25.17 -14.29
CA LEU A 432 0.22 -26.57 -14.62
C LEU A 432 -0.86 -27.47 -14.01
N GLY A 433 -1.18 -28.53 -14.76
CA GLY A 433 -2.07 -29.62 -14.33
C GLY A 433 -3.56 -29.28 -14.37
N ASN A 434 -4.40 -30.28 -14.11
CA ASN A 434 -5.86 -30.17 -14.18
C ASN A 434 -6.50 -29.34 -13.04
N ARG A 435 -5.67 -28.81 -12.12
CA ARG A 435 -6.08 -27.98 -11.00
C ARG A 435 -5.54 -26.55 -11.11
N ASP A 436 -5.02 -26.20 -12.27
CA ASP A 436 -4.52 -24.86 -12.58
C ASP A 436 -3.54 -24.32 -11.52
N ARG A 437 -2.54 -25.15 -11.15
CA ARG A 437 -1.59 -24.76 -10.10
C ARG A 437 -0.55 -23.78 -10.63
N PRO A 438 -0.35 -22.64 -9.96
CA PRO A 438 0.67 -21.68 -10.34
C PRO A 438 2.08 -22.21 -10.03
N HIS A 439 2.99 -22.08 -10.97
CA HIS A 439 4.38 -22.49 -10.87
C HIS A 439 5.33 -21.33 -11.23
N LEU A 440 6.37 -21.16 -10.44
CA LEU A 440 7.53 -20.33 -10.76
C LEU A 440 8.56 -21.17 -11.51
N LEU A 441 9.00 -20.67 -12.66
CA LEU A 441 9.90 -21.39 -13.56
C LEU A 441 11.27 -20.73 -13.72
N GLU A 442 11.37 -19.43 -13.46
CA GLU A 442 12.61 -18.68 -13.57
C GLU A 442 12.61 -17.51 -12.58
N ALA A 443 13.74 -17.28 -11.91
CA ALA A 443 14.02 -16.08 -11.12
C ALA A 443 15.52 -15.78 -11.19
N TRP A 444 15.90 -14.50 -11.26
CA TRP A 444 17.28 -14.04 -11.42
C TRP A 444 18.04 -14.79 -12.53
N GLY A 445 17.34 -15.09 -13.65
CA GLY A 445 17.92 -15.78 -14.81
C GLY A 445 18.14 -17.30 -14.66
N SER A 446 17.92 -17.87 -13.49
CA SER A 446 18.06 -19.31 -13.22
C SER A 446 16.74 -20.03 -13.36
N ARG A 447 16.76 -21.23 -14.00
CA ARG A 447 15.57 -22.02 -14.31
C ARG A 447 15.36 -23.15 -13.33
N PHE A 448 14.13 -23.33 -12.90
CA PHE A 448 13.64 -24.40 -12.03
C PHE A 448 12.15 -24.62 -12.29
N ASN A 449 11.51 -25.50 -11.54
CA ASN A 449 10.06 -25.66 -11.54
C ASN A 449 9.60 -25.90 -10.10
N VAL A 450 8.91 -24.92 -9.53
CA VAL A 450 8.37 -25.01 -8.18
C VAL A 450 6.93 -24.49 -8.15
N GLN A 451 6.04 -25.27 -7.53
CA GLN A 451 4.67 -24.81 -7.27
C GLN A 451 4.72 -23.63 -6.29
N LEU A 452 3.98 -22.58 -6.60
CA LEU A 452 3.84 -21.43 -5.69
C LEU A 452 2.99 -21.82 -4.48
N GLU A 453 3.49 -21.50 -3.31
CA GLU A 453 2.82 -21.64 -2.02
C GLU A 453 2.77 -20.25 -1.34
N PRO A 454 1.97 -20.05 -0.27
CA PRO A 454 1.80 -18.73 0.35
C PRO A 454 3.09 -18.06 0.84
N PHE A 455 4.11 -18.86 1.21
CA PHE A 455 5.38 -18.32 1.71
C PHE A 455 6.55 -18.89 0.92
N LEU A 456 7.37 -17.99 0.40
CA LEU A 456 8.59 -18.32 -0.33
C LEU A 456 9.80 -17.61 0.26
N ALA A 457 10.95 -18.31 0.23
CA ALA A 457 12.26 -17.68 0.37
C ALA A 457 13.10 -18.01 -0.87
N ILE A 458 13.71 -16.99 -1.45
CA ILE A 458 14.50 -17.12 -2.68
C ILE A 458 15.92 -16.64 -2.38
N PHE A 459 16.89 -17.49 -2.64
CA PHE A 459 18.31 -17.25 -2.35
C PHE A 459 19.11 -17.32 -3.63
N ARG A 460 20.02 -16.35 -3.83
CA ARG A 460 21.05 -16.37 -4.85
C ARG A 460 22.40 -16.60 -4.16
N TYR A 461 23.18 -17.54 -4.67
CA TYR A 461 24.42 -17.96 -4.04
C TYR A 461 25.41 -18.50 -5.09
N ARG A 462 26.70 -18.55 -4.74
CA ARG A 462 27.73 -19.24 -5.53
C ARG A 462 27.46 -20.72 -5.50
N ASP A 463 27.41 -21.35 -6.68
CA ASP A 463 27.12 -22.80 -6.80
C ASP A 463 28.24 -23.65 -6.22
N GLN A 464 28.03 -24.09 -5.02
CA GLN A 464 28.99 -24.95 -4.29
C GLN A 464 28.25 -25.98 -3.42
N PRO A 465 28.90 -27.14 -3.12
CA PRO A 465 28.31 -28.17 -2.29
C PRO A 465 27.92 -27.65 -0.89
N GLY A 466 26.78 -28.13 -0.37
CA GLY A 466 26.33 -27.87 1.00
C GLY A 466 25.35 -26.70 1.16
N MET A 467 25.06 -25.90 0.13
CA MET A 467 24.20 -24.73 0.25
C MET A 467 22.76 -25.08 0.66
N ILE A 468 22.18 -26.15 0.10
CA ILE A 468 20.84 -26.64 0.51
C ILE A 468 20.82 -26.99 2.00
N GLY A 469 21.89 -27.67 2.48
CA GLY A 469 22.01 -28.05 3.90
C GLY A 469 22.04 -26.84 4.83
N ARG A 470 22.75 -25.77 4.46
CA ARG A 470 22.81 -24.52 5.25
C ARG A 470 21.44 -23.88 5.38
N VAL A 471 20.71 -23.71 4.27
CA VAL A 471 19.35 -23.16 4.28
C VAL A 471 18.42 -24.05 5.09
N GLY A 472 18.45 -25.39 4.86
CA GLY A 472 17.60 -26.33 5.58
C GLY A 472 17.85 -26.34 7.09
N THR A 473 19.11 -26.23 7.52
CA THR A 473 19.48 -26.16 8.94
C THR A 473 18.97 -24.86 9.57
N ALA A 474 19.24 -23.71 8.93
CA ALA A 474 18.83 -22.42 9.46
C ALA A 474 17.29 -22.27 9.57
N LEU A 475 16.55 -22.73 8.57
CA LEU A 475 15.09 -22.73 8.60
C LEU A 475 14.55 -23.68 9.68
N GLY A 476 15.15 -24.88 9.80
CA GLY A 476 14.77 -25.84 10.83
C GLY A 476 15.03 -25.35 12.25
N GLU A 477 16.16 -24.66 12.51
CA GLU A 477 16.48 -24.03 13.79
C GLU A 477 15.51 -22.88 14.13
N ALA A 478 15.01 -22.19 13.10
CA ALA A 478 13.99 -21.15 13.23
C ALA A 478 12.55 -21.70 13.35
N GLY A 479 12.37 -23.04 13.29
CA GLY A 479 11.04 -23.66 13.37
C GLY A 479 10.20 -23.52 12.09
N VAL A 480 10.79 -23.15 10.97
CA VAL A 480 10.14 -23.02 9.66
C VAL A 480 10.24 -24.36 8.92
N ASN A 481 9.09 -24.93 8.55
CA ASN A 481 9.04 -26.19 7.83
C ASN A 481 9.07 -25.97 6.31
N ILE A 482 9.97 -26.67 5.61
CA ILE A 482 10.09 -26.61 4.16
C ILE A 482 9.05 -27.52 3.52
N VAL A 483 8.19 -26.95 2.68
CA VAL A 483 7.19 -27.67 1.89
C VAL A 483 7.83 -28.24 0.62
N SER A 484 8.60 -27.40 -0.09
CA SER A 484 9.34 -27.77 -1.30
C SER A 484 10.59 -26.92 -1.45
N ALA A 485 11.58 -27.43 -2.17
CA ALA A 485 12.76 -26.67 -2.56
C ALA A 485 13.18 -27.03 -3.98
N ALA A 486 13.57 -26.03 -4.76
CA ALA A 486 14.11 -26.21 -6.09
C ALA A 486 15.37 -25.38 -6.27
N VAL A 487 16.35 -25.92 -6.99
CA VAL A 487 17.60 -25.23 -7.33
C VAL A 487 17.70 -25.13 -8.84
N GLY A 488 18.01 -23.94 -9.32
CA GLY A 488 18.21 -23.65 -10.72
C GLY A 488 19.56 -23.01 -10.99
N ARG A 489 20.07 -23.23 -12.20
CA ARG A 489 21.29 -22.63 -12.73
C ARG A 489 20.98 -21.82 -13.97
N GLN A 490 21.84 -20.89 -14.33
CA GLN A 490 21.69 -20.16 -15.59
C GLN A 490 21.93 -21.10 -16.80
N PRO A 491 21.12 -21.00 -17.85
CA PRO A 491 21.32 -21.81 -19.05
C PRO A 491 22.65 -21.46 -19.73
N GLY A 492 23.49 -22.48 -19.93
CA GLY A 492 24.80 -22.34 -20.60
C GLY A 492 25.98 -22.10 -19.66
N ASP A 493 25.77 -21.95 -18.38
CA ASP A 493 26.85 -21.86 -17.39
C ASP A 493 27.39 -23.28 -17.11
N THR A 494 28.57 -23.56 -17.65
CA THR A 494 29.27 -24.83 -17.46
C THR A 494 30.45 -24.71 -16.49
N ASP A 495 30.70 -23.49 -15.98
CA ASP A 495 31.80 -23.24 -15.05
C ASP A 495 31.41 -23.57 -13.61
N ASP A 496 32.33 -24.28 -12.91
CA ASP A 496 32.18 -24.68 -11.50
C ASP A 496 32.09 -23.53 -10.49
N ASN A 497 32.03 -22.27 -10.94
CA ASN A 497 31.97 -21.04 -10.12
C ASN A 497 30.77 -20.14 -10.44
N GLY A 498 29.78 -20.63 -11.17
CA GLY A 498 28.57 -19.87 -11.50
C GLY A 498 27.67 -19.58 -10.28
N GLU A 499 26.69 -18.70 -10.47
CA GLU A 499 25.65 -18.46 -9.47
C GLU A 499 24.47 -19.43 -9.67
N ALA A 500 23.86 -19.86 -8.57
CA ALA A 500 22.64 -20.64 -8.55
C ALA A 500 21.55 -19.92 -7.75
N VAL A 501 20.31 -20.24 -8.06
CA VAL A 501 19.14 -19.74 -7.32
C VAL A 501 18.42 -20.93 -6.68
N MET A 502 18.16 -20.82 -5.39
CA MET A 502 17.32 -21.75 -4.63
C MET A 502 16.00 -21.07 -4.27
N VAL A 503 14.90 -21.71 -4.61
CA VAL A 503 13.56 -21.31 -4.14
C VAL A 503 13.10 -22.34 -3.14
N VAL A 504 12.70 -21.87 -1.97
CA VAL A 504 12.13 -22.68 -0.89
C VAL A 504 10.70 -22.20 -0.65
N THR A 505 9.75 -23.11 -0.65
CA THR A 505 8.39 -22.85 -0.18
C THR A 505 8.25 -23.37 1.25
N ALA A 506 7.59 -22.63 2.11
CA ALA A 506 7.49 -22.91 3.53
C ALA A 506 6.04 -22.86 4.03
N ASP A 507 5.79 -23.40 5.22
CA ASP A 507 4.49 -23.37 5.89
C ASP A 507 4.24 -22.05 6.66
N SER A 508 5.28 -21.24 6.81
CA SER A 508 5.24 -19.96 7.49
C SER A 508 6.24 -18.97 6.89
N CYS A 509 6.05 -17.67 7.17
CA CYS A 509 6.93 -16.63 6.69
C CYS A 509 8.34 -16.78 7.30
N VAL A 510 9.37 -16.73 6.45
CA VAL A 510 10.76 -16.63 6.91
C VAL A 510 11.01 -15.22 7.41
N SER A 511 11.36 -15.09 8.69
CA SER A 511 11.61 -13.77 9.30
C SER A 511 12.85 -13.11 8.69
N GLN A 512 12.87 -11.78 8.75
CA GLN A 512 13.98 -10.99 8.24
C GLN A 512 15.31 -11.36 8.93
N GLU A 513 15.28 -11.64 10.23
CA GLU A 513 16.45 -12.04 11.00
C GLU A 513 17.05 -13.36 10.49
N VAL A 514 16.21 -14.36 10.23
CA VAL A 514 16.64 -15.65 9.68
C VAL A 514 17.19 -15.50 8.26
N LEU A 515 16.53 -14.69 7.45
CA LEU A 515 16.96 -14.40 6.09
C LEU A 515 18.35 -13.74 6.08
N GLU A 516 18.57 -12.73 6.91
CA GLU A 516 19.84 -12.01 7.06
C GLU A 516 20.95 -12.94 7.57
N ALA A 517 20.65 -13.80 8.54
CA ALA A 517 21.60 -14.77 9.05
C ALA A 517 22.05 -15.77 7.96
N ILE A 518 21.14 -16.22 7.10
CA ILE A 518 21.48 -17.08 5.97
C ILE A 518 22.34 -16.32 4.95
N VAL A 519 21.93 -15.11 4.57
CA VAL A 519 22.65 -14.30 3.57
C VAL A 519 24.05 -13.89 4.05
N ALA A 520 24.23 -13.67 5.35
CA ALA A 520 25.53 -13.36 5.95
C ALA A 520 26.50 -14.57 5.95
N SER A 521 26.01 -15.79 5.71
CA SER A 521 26.86 -16.97 5.64
C SER A 521 27.61 -17.06 4.30
N ASP A 522 28.80 -17.67 4.34
CA ASP A 522 29.68 -17.74 3.17
C ASP A 522 29.02 -18.39 1.95
N GLY A 523 29.19 -17.75 0.79
CA GLY A 523 28.69 -18.20 -0.50
C GLY A 523 27.34 -17.61 -0.90
N PHE A 524 26.55 -17.04 0.00
CA PHE A 524 25.31 -16.34 -0.38
C PHE A 524 25.59 -14.95 -0.92
N VAL A 525 24.79 -14.53 -1.90
CA VAL A 525 24.86 -13.23 -2.57
C VAL A 525 23.63 -12.38 -2.21
N ALA A 526 22.45 -12.99 -2.23
CA ALA A 526 21.19 -12.32 -1.91
C ALA A 526 20.16 -13.33 -1.36
N GLY A 527 19.21 -12.81 -0.61
CA GLY A 527 18.04 -13.57 -0.15
C GLY A 527 16.83 -12.66 -0.03
N ARG A 528 15.66 -13.20 -0.34
CA ARG A 528 14.38 -12.48 -0.23
C ARG A 528 13.32 -13.43 0.30
N SER A 529 12.44 -12.91 1.17
CA SER A 529 11.24 -13.59 1.65
C SER A 529 10.01 -12.93 1.04
N VAL A 530 9.09 -13.75 0.53
CA VAL A 530 7.87 -13.27 -0.13
C VAL A 530 6.67 -14.01 0.46
N GLY A 531 5.71 -13.27 1.02
CA GLY A 531 4.37 -13.76 1.31
C GLY A 531 3.44 -13.46 0.13
N LEU A 532 2.84 -14.47 -0.50
CA LEU A 532 1.95 -14.33 -1.66
C LEU A 532 0.50 -14.07 -1.25
#